data_74c513d4902abd8ae2da5fd161389796
#
_entry.id   74c513d4902abd8ae2da5fd161389796
#
_cell.length_a   1.000
_cell.length_b   1.000
_cell.length_c   1.000
_cell.angle_alpha   90.00
_cell.angle_beta   90.00
_cell.angle_gamma   90.00
#
_symmetry.space_group_name_H-M   'P 1'
#
loop_
_entity.id
_entity.type
_entity.pdbx_description
1 polymer ?
#
loop_
_entity_poly.entity_id
_entity_poly.type
_entity_poly.pdbx_seq_one_letter_code
_entity_poly.pdbx_strand_id
1 'polypeptide(L)'
;MTERELAGRTALVTGGAQGLGRKFAELLTAAGATVVVADLQDEKGKEVAESIGGAFVHLDVTDDASWEAAVAQAVREVGGLDILVNNAGIEIAGLFLDLDPDVVRRIFDVNVVGTSLGIKHAFRTMGPGGAAGNGGVVINIASVAATIAFPALSAYSASKSAVDRITRIAAMESGKLGLGVRVNCVYPGLVPNEMGAGLANEMTALGLFPSPEEAVAGVVALTPSGRLATEDEIADAVVFLASDRARFVNGIGLPVDGGMGM
;
A
#
# COMPACT_ATOMS: atom_id res chain seq x y z
N MET A 1 -6.06 -28.97 -2.61
CA MET A 1 -5.65 -27.90 -3.55
C MET A 1 -6.43 -26.69 -3.09
N THR A 2 -5.77 -25.71 -2.51
CA THR A 2 -6.39 -24.42 -2.21
C THR A 2 -6.87 -23.83 -3.52
N GLU A 3 -8.18 -23.57 -3.65
CA GLU A 3 -8.72 -22.82 -4.78
C GLU A 3 -7.92 -21.53 -4.92
N ARG A 4 -7.48 -21.20 -6.11
CA ARG A 4 -6.81 -19.92 -6.39
C ARG A 4 -7.86 -18.83 -6.31
N GLU A 5 -7.99 -18.20 -5.13
CA GLU A 5 -9.06 -17.23 -4.78
C GLU A 5 -9.15 -16.04 -5.74
N LEU A 6 -8.05 -15.74 -6.45
CA LEU A 6 -7.95 -14.61 -7.39
C LEU A 6 -7.76 -15.08 -8.84
N ALA A 7 -8.10 -16.36 -9.16
CA ALA A 7 -7.96 -16.87 -10.52
C ALA A 7 -8.73 -15.99 -11.52
N GLY A 8 -8.05 -15.57 -12.59
CA GLY A 8 -8.62 -14.71 -13.65
C GLY A 8 -8.74 -13.23 -13.29
N ARG A 9 -8.28 -12.81 -12.10
CA ARG A 9 -8.19 -11.39 -11.72
C ARG A 9 -6.86 -10.80 -12.17
N THR A 10 -6.87 -9.50 -12.45
CA THR A 10 -5.69 -8.69 -12.81
C THR A 10 -5.42 -7.67 -11.73
N ALA A 11 -4.15 -7.53 -11.31
CA ALA A 11 -3.76 -6.65 -10.23
C ALA A 11 -2.62 -5.70 -10.65
N LEU A 12 -2.66 -4.45 -10.19
CA LEU A 12 -1.57 -3.48 -10.26
C LEU A 12 -1.08 -3.19 -8.83
N VAL A 13 0.22 -3.33 -8.59
CA VAL A 13 0.84 -3.04 -7.29
C VAL A 13 1.86 -1.93 -7.44
N THR A 14 1.62 -0.78 -6.78
CA THR A 14 2.56 0.35 -6.81
C THR A 14 3.65 0.21 -5.75
N GLY A 15 4.88 0.68 -6.05
CA GLY A 15 6.03 0.43 -5.18
C GLY A 15 6.34 -1.07 -5.08
N GLY A 16 6.13 -1.81 -6.19
CA GLY A 16 6.19 -3.25 -6.22
C GLY A 16 7.59 -3.85 -6.42
N ALA A 17 8.61 -3.00 -6.57
CA ALA A 17 9.98 -3.46 -6.82
C ALA A 17 10.69 -4.02 -5.57
N GLN A 18 10.18 -3.76 -4.36
CA GLN A 18 10.83 -4.19 -3.11
C GLN A 18 9.85 -4.25 -1.93
N GLY A 19 10.32 -4.80 -0.79
CA GLY A 19 9.61 -4.81 0.50
C GLY A 19 8.19 -5.36 0.40
N LEU A 20 7.25 -4.72 1.11
CA LEU A 20 5.84 -5.15 1.12
C LEU A 20 5.21 -5.17 -0.28
N GLY A 21 5.54 -4.22 -1.16
CA GLY A 21 4.99 -4.19 -2.51
C GLY A 21 5.36 -5.42 -3.33
N ARG A 22 6.64 -5.83 -3.27
CA ARG A 22 7.09 -7.08 -3.86
C ARG A 22 6.36 -8.27 -3.26
N LYS A 23 6.23 -8.33 -1.93
CA LYS A 23 5.52 -9.41 -1.23
C LYS A 23 4.04 -9.46 -1.64
N PHE A 24 3.37 -8.33 -1.79
CA PHE A 24 2.00 -8.29 -2.30
C PHE A 24 1.90 -8.85 -3.72
N ALA A 25 2.83 -8.49 -4.60
CA ALA A 25 2.86 -9.02 -5.95
C ALA A 25 3.05 -10.55 -5.95
N GLU A 26 3.96 -11.08 -5.13
CA GLU A 26 4.21 -12.52 -4.97
C GLU A 26 2.94 -13.27 -4.49
N LEU A 27 2.28 -12.80 -3.41
CA LEU A 27 1.13 -13.50 -2.83
C LEU A 27 -0.14 -13.35 -3.67
N LEU A 28 -0.37 -12.21 -4.30
CA LEU A 28 -1.47 -12.05 -5.27
C LEU A 28 -1.32 -13.01 -6.45
N THR A 29 -0.09 -13.18 -6.96
CA THR A 29 0.23 -14.16 -8.01
C THR A 29 0.02 -15.59 -7.51
N ALA A 30 0.48 -15.92 -6.32
CA ALA A 30 0.27 -17.24 -5.72
C ALA A 30 -1.23 -17.56 -5.53
N ALA A 31 -2.05 -16.54 -5.21
CA ALA A 31 -3.50 -16.63 -5.13
C ALA A 31 -4.19 -16.73 -6.50
N GLY A 32 -3.46 -16.58 -7.61
CA GLY A 32 -3.94 -16.81 -8.98
C GLY A 32 -4.19 -15.56 -9.81
N ALA A 33 -3.87 -14.35 -9.30
CA ALA A 33 -3.97 -13.13 -10.09
C ALA A 33 -2.83 -13.02 -11.11
N THR A 34 -3.08 -12.33 -12.22
CA THR A 34 -2.03 -11.81 -13.09
C THR A 34 -1.64 -10.43 -12.58
N VAL A 35 -0.36 -10.24 -12.23
CA VAL A 35 0.10 -9.04 -11.54
C VAL A 35 0.96 -8.16 -12.44
N VAL A 36 0.69 -6.86 -12.39
CA VAL A 36 1.55 -5.82 -12.95
C VAL A 36 2.27 -5.12 -11.80
N VAL A 37 3.58 -5.17 -11.80
CA VAL A 37 4.46 -4.44 -10.89
C VAL A 37 4.63 -3.03 -11.41
N ALA A 38 4.35 -2.01 -10.60
CA ALA A 38 4.53 -0.61 -10.95
C ALA A 38 5.51 0.05 -9.98
N ASP A 39 6.58 0.69 -10.49
CA ASP A 39 7.62 1.31 -9.66
C ASP A 39 8.40 2.35 -10.46
N LEU A 40 9.15 3.22 -9.75
CA LEU A 40 10.17 4.10 -10.32
C LEU A 40 11.47 3.35 -10.65
N GLN A 41 11.73 2.23 -9.97
CA GLN A 41 12.95 1.44 -10.06
C GLN A 41 12.81 0.38 -11.16
N ASP A 42 12.99 0.79 -12.43
CA ASP A 42 12.74 -0.06 -13.60
C ASP A 42 13.39 -1.43 -13.53
N GLU A 43 14.69 -1.49 -13.22
CA GLU A 43 15.43 -2.76 -13.24
C GLU A 43 14.93 -3.73 -12.17
N LYS A 44 14.81 -3.26 -10.91
CA LYS A 44 14.27 -4.10 -9.83
C LYS A 44 12.81 -4.50 -10.07
N GLY A 45 12.00 -3.57 -10.61
CA GLY A 45 10.60 -3.86 -10.92
C GLY A 45 10.46 -4.93 -11.99
N LYS A 46 11.29 -4.90 -13.04
CA LYS A 46 11.34 -5.94 -14.08
C LYS A 46 11.78 -7.30 -13.51
N GLU A 47 12.81 -7.33 -12.65
CA GLU A 47 13.24 -8.56 -11.98
C GLU A 47 12.12 -9.20 -11.15
N VAL A 48 11.37 -8.38 -10.40
CA VAL A 48 10.22 -8.88 -9.64
C VAL A 48 9.13 -9.40 -10.58
N ALA A 49 8.76 -8.63 -11.62
CA ALA A 49 7.75 -9.03 -12.59
C ALA A 49 8.09 -10.35 -13.27
N GLU A 50 9.35 -10.53 -13.72
CA GLU A 50 9.84 -11.78 -14.31
C GLU A 50 9.74 -12.95 -13.31
N SER A 51 10.13 -12.73 -12.05
CA SER A 51 10.12 -13.79 -11.02
C SER A 51 8.72 -14.35 -10.73
N ILE A 52 7.68 -13.53 -10.92
CA ILE A 52 6.28 -13.92 -10.69
C ILE A 52 5.51 -14.24 -11.98
N GLY A 53 6.16 -14.15 -13.15
CA GLY A 53 5.50 -14.31 -14.46
C GLY A 53 4.47 -13.22 -14.76
N GLY A 54 4.67 -12.02 -14.21
CA GLY A 54 3.85 -10.82 -14.39
C GLY A 54 4.43 -9.84 -15.38
N ALA A 55 3.90 -8.60 -15.38
CA ALA A 55 4.38 -7.50 -16.20
C ALA A 55 4.94 -6.36 -15.34
N PHE A 56 5.73 -5.47 -15.94
CA PHE A 56 6.24 -4.26 -15.30
C PHE A 56 5.79 -3.01 -16.04
N VAL A 57 5.45 -1.96 -15.29
CA VAL A 57 5.21 -0.61 -15.82
C VAL A 57 5.96 0.43 -14.99
N HIS A 58 6.60 1.39 -15.65
CA HIS A 58 7.18 2.54 -14.95
C HIS A 58 6.06 3.43 -14.41
N LEU A 59 6.15 3.84 -13.15
CA LEU A 59 5.14 4.71 -12.54
C LEU A 59 5.75 5.64 -11.49
N ASP A 60 5.66 6.96 -11.75
CA ASP A 60 5.75 7.97 -10.71
C ASP A 60 4.35 8.24 -10.17
N VAL A 61 4.08 7.81 -8.93
CA VAL A 61 2.76 7.97 -8.32
C VAL A 61 2.37 9.43 -8.08
N THR A 62 3.32 10.37 -8.11
CA THR A 62 3.06 11.80 -7.92
C THR A 62 2.61 12.50 -9.20
N ASP A 63 2.75 11.85 -10.37
CA ASP A 63 2.43 12.41 -11.68
C ASP A 63 1.18 11.77 -12.28
N ASP A 64 0.15 12.59 -12.54
CA ASP A 64 -1.13 12.17 -13.11
C ASP A 64 -0.99 11.59 -14.54
N ALA A 65 -0.07 12.14 -15.35
CA ALA A 65 0.19 11.63 -16.70
C ALA A 65 0.92 10.28 -16.67
N SER A 66 1.82 10.09 -15.70
CA SER A 66 2.46 8.79 -15.45
C SER A 66 1.44 7.71 -15.08
N TRP A 67 0.45 8.05 -14.22
CA TRP A 67 -0.65 7.15 -13.90
C TRP A 67 -1.47 6.77 -15.14
N GLU A 68 -1.86 7.74 -15.96
CA GLU A 68 -2.64 7.48 -17.19
C GLU A 68 -1.89 6.51 -18.12
N ALA A 69 -0.61 6.76 -18.35
CA ALA A 69 0.23 5.90 -19.19
C ALA A 69 0.39 4.49 -18.61
N ALA A 70 0.71 4.39 -17.32
CA ALA A 70 0.93 3.11 -16.65
C ALA A 70 -0.33 2.24 -16.60
N VAL A 71 -1.48 2.80 -16.26
CA VAL A 71 -2.75 2.04 -16.25
C VAL A 71 -3.16 1.61 -17.65
N ALA A 72 -3.01 2.48 -18.67
CA ALA A 72 -3.29 2.12 -20.03
C ALA A 72 -2.36 1.00 -20.53
N GLN A 73 -1.08 1.01 -20.15
CA GLN A 73 -0.14 -0.06 -20.47
C GLN A 73 -0.53 -1.36 -19.75
N ALA A 74 -0.80 -1.30 -18.44
CA ALA A 74 -1.21 -2.46 -17.65
C ALA A 74 -2.43 -3.16 -18.27
N VAL A 75 -3.50 -2.40 -18.58
CA VAL A 75 -4.70 -2.97 -19.20
C VAL A 75 -4.41 -3.62 -20.56
N ARG A 76 -3.52 -3.05 -21.37
CA ARG A 76 -3.11 -3.66 -22.65
C ARG A 76 -2.35 -4.98 -22.46
N GLU A 77 -1.47 -5.05 -21.48
CA GLU A 77 -0.60 -6.21 -21.27
C GLU A 77 -1.31 -7.40 -20.61
N VAL A 78 -2.20 -7.12 -19.64
CA VAL A 78 -2.86 -8.19 -18.86
C VAL A 78 -4.37 -8.30 -19.10
N GLY A 79 -4.93 -7.46 -19.97
CA GLY A 79 -6.32 -7.54 -20.42
C GLY A 79 -7.37 -6.94 -19.49
N GLY A 80 -6.98 -6.27 -18.40
CA GLY A 80 -7.92 -5.67 -17.45
C GLY A 80 -7.25 -5.04 -16.23
N LEU A 81 -8.07 -4.60 -15.27
CA LEU A 81 -7.65 -4.15 -13.95
C LEU A 81 -8.79 -4.41 -12.96
N ASP A 82 -8.64 -5.37 -12.07
CA ASP A 82 -9.62 -5.74 -11.04
C ASP A 82 -9.18 -5.32 -9.64
N ILE A 83 -7.87 -5.24 -9.41
CA ILE A 83 -7.25 -4.99 -8.10
C ILE A 83 -6.19 -3.91 -8.26
N LEU A 84 -6.29 -2.85 -7.46
CA LEU A 84 -5.21 -1.88 -7.29
C LEU A 84 -4.71 -1.93 -5.85
N VAL A 85 -3.41 -2.12 -5.65
CA VAL A 85 -2.75 -1.97 -4.36
C VAL A 85 -1.92 -0.69 -4.39
N ASN A 86 -2.40 0.37 -3.73
CA ASN A 86 -1.66 1.61 -3.51
C ASN A 86 -0.68 1.40 -2.34
N ASN A 87 0.50 0.88 -2.65
CA ASN A 87 1.54 0.59 -1.67
C ASN A 87 2.69 1.60 -1.70
N ALA A 88 2.99 2.21 -2.85
CA ALA A 88 4.06 3.19 -2.94
C ALA A 88 3.95 4.25 -1.83
N GLY A 89 5.03 4.45 -1.11
CA GLY A 89 5.07 5.37 0.01
C GLY A 89 6.49 5.56 0.53
N ILE A 90 6.69 6.69 1.19
CA ILE A 90 7.96 7.02 1.85
C ILE A 90 7.71 7.38 3.30
N GLU A 91 8.71 7.12 4.11
CA GLU A 91 8.80 7.51 5.50
C GLU A 91 10.11 8.24 5.72
N ILE A 92 10.07 9.35 6.45
CA ILE A 92 11.25 10.13 6.85
C ILE A 92 10.95 10.64 8.26
N ALA A 93 11.77 10.23 9.23
CA ALA A 93 11.63 10.67 10.60
C ALA A 93 12.24 12.07 10.79
N GLY A 94 11.60 12.89 11.64
CA GLY A 94 12.09 14.21 11.98
C GLY A 94 11.34 14.81 13.17
N LEU A 95 12.08 15.48 14.07
CA LEU A 95 11.48 16.18 15.20
C LEU A 95 10.78 17.45 14.73
N PHE A 96 9.72 17.87 15.43
CA PHE A 96 9.04 19.15 15.14
C PHE A 96 9.98 20.37 15.26
N LEU A 97 11.00 20.28 16.11
CA LEU A 97 11.98 21.37 16.29
C LEU A 97 12.77 21.64 14.99
N ASP A 98 13.02 20.61 14.20
CA ASP A 98 13.84 20.65 12.99
C ASP A 98 13.00 20.35 11.74
N LEU A 99 11.69 20.62 11.79
CA LEU A 99 10.75 20.28 10.72
C LEU A 99 11.13 21.01 9.43
N ASP A 100 11.40 20.24 8.37
CA ASP A 100 11.61 20.73 7.02
C ASP A 100 10.30 20.68 6.21
N PRO A 101 9.76 21.84 5.77
CA PRO A 101 8.53 21.88 4.98
C PRO A 101 8.62 21.12 3.65
N ASP A 102 9.81 20.99 3.06
CA ASP A 102 9.97 20.27 1.78
C ASP A 102 9.91 18.75 1.99
N VAL A 103 10.44 18.26 3.11
CA VAL A 103 10.24 16.85 3.52
C VAL A 103 8.76 16.56 3.75
N VAL A 104 8.04 17.45 4.45
CA VAL A 104 6.58 17.29 4.65
C VAL A 104 5.85 17.22 3.32
N ARG A 105 6.10 18.16 2.39
CA ARG A 105 5.48 18.18 1.06
C ARG A 105 5.75 16.86 0.31
N ARG A 106 7.01 16.43 0.28
CA ARG A 106 7.40 15.20 -0.41
C ARG A 106 6.68 13.97 0.14
N ILE A 107 6.54 13.86 1.47
CA ILE A 107 5.79 12.76 2.10
C ILE A 107 4.31 12.81 1.66
N PHE A 108 3.70 13.99 1.64
CA PHE A 108 2.31 14.13 1.22
C PHE A 108 2.13 13.91 -0.28
N ASP A 109 3.04 14.37 -1.13
CA ASP A 109 2.97 14.14 -2.57
C ASP A 109 2.98 12.65 -2.89
N VAL A 110 3.88 11.88 -2.29
CA VAL A 110 3.94 10.43 -2.53
C VAL A 110 2.76 9.71 -1.85
N ASN A 111 2.60 9.88 -0.54
CA ASN A 111 1.70 9.04 0.26
C ASN A 111 0.21 9.41 0.06
N VAL A 112 -0.10 10.69 -0.13
CA VAL A 112 -1.48 11.20 -0.17
C VAL A 112 -1.93 11.50 -1.58
N VAL A 113 -1.19 12.35 -2.32
CA VAL A 113 -1.52 12.66 -3.72
C VAL A 113 -1.41 11.41 -4.57
N GLY A 114 -0.31 10.64 -4.44
CA GLY A 114 -0.11 9.38 -5.16
C GLY A 114 -1.25 8.37 -4.93
N THR A 115 -1.65 8.14 -3.68
CA THR A 115 -2.80 7.27 -3.36
C THR A 115 -4.10 7.81 -3.97
N SER A 116 -4.31 9.12 -3.93
CA SER A 116 -5.53 9.75 -4.48
C SER A 116 -5.60 9.62 -6.00
N LEU A 117 -4.46 9.79 -6.70
CA LEU A 117 -4.36 9.57 -8.14
C LEU A 117 -4.62 8.09 -8.49
N GLY A 118 -4.08 7.15 -7.70
CA GLY A 118 -4.36 5.73 -7.88
C GLY A 118 -5.87 5.42 -7.80
N ILE A 119 -6.57 5.96 -6.79
CA ILE A 119 -8.02 5.81 -6.68
C ILE A 119 -8.74 6.42 -7.88
N LYS A 120 -8.35 7.63 -8.31
CA LYS A 120 -8.91 8.30 -9.49
C LYS A 120 -8.82 7.43 -10.74
N HIS A 121 -7.63 6.90 -11.03
CA HIS A 121 -7.40 6.07 -12.22
C HIS A 121 -8.07 4.70 -12.11
N ALA A 122 -8.12 4.09 -10.91
CA ALA A 122 -8.88 2.87 -10.66
C ALA A 122 -10.38 3.09 -10.94
N PHE A 123 -10.99 4.15 -10.43
CA PHE A 123 -12.41 4.46 -10.65
C PHE A 123 -12.73 4.66 -12.14
N ARG A 124 -11.86 5.36 -12.86
CA ARG A 124 -12.02 5.58 -14.32
C ARG A 124 -11.87 4.31 -15.13
N THR A 125 -11.03 3.39 -14.69
CA THR A 125 -10.72 2.15 -15.42
C THR A 125 -11.68 1.03 -15.08
N MET A 126 -11.98 0.83 -13.79
CA MET A 126 -12.81 -0.27 -13.28
C MET A 126 -14.31 0.06 -13.32
N GLY A 127 -14.68 1.35 -13.22
CA GLY A 127 -16.08 1.77 -13.20
C GLY A 127 -16.80 1.57 -14.54
N PRO A 128 -18.13 1.68 -14.57
CA PRO A 128 -18.93 1.52 -15.78
C PRO A 128 -18.46 2.42 -16.92
N GLY A 129 -18.21 1.84 -18.09
CA GLY A 129 -17.68 2.57 -19.26
C GLY A 129 -16.16 2.74 -19.28
N GLY A 130 -15.46 2.34 -18.24
CA GLY A 130 -14.00 2.27 -18.21
C GLY A 130 -13.44 1.08 -18.99
N ALA A 131 -12.14 1.06 -19.21
CA ALA A 131 -11.46 0.04 -20.03
C ALA A 131 -11.60 -1.40 -19.46
N ALA A 132 -11.70 -1.55 -18.14
CA ALA A 132 -12.00 -2.81 -17.47
C ALA A 132 -13.51 -2.99 -17.15
N GLY A 133 -14.19 -1.91 -16.74
CA GLY A 133 -15.65 -1.75 -16.72
C GLY A 133 -16.50 -2.70 -15.84
N ASN A 134 -15.87 -3.57 -15.04
CA ASN A 134 -16.54 -4.64 -14.31
C ASN A 134 -16.58 -4.43 -12.77
N GLY A 135 -16.22 -3.25 -12.30
CA GLY A 135 -15.95 -3.01 -10.88
C GLY A 135 -14.59 -3.55 -10.47
N GLY A 136 -14.34 -3.60 -9.15
CA GLY A 136 -13.06 -4.09 -8.66
C GLY A 136 -12.80 -3.75 -7.19
N VAL A 137 -11.53 -3.71 -6.80
CA VAL A 137 -11.12 -3.34 -5.46
C VAL A 137 -9.83 -2.52 -5.46
N VAL A 138 -9.83 -1.48 -4.62
CA VAL A 138 -8.65 -0.71 -4.27
C VAL A 138 -8.27 -1.00 -2.82
N ILE A 139 -7.01 -1.32 -2.59
CA ILE A 139 -6.44 -1.55 -1.26
C ILE A 139 -5.31 -0.55 -1.05
N ASN A 140 -5.51 0.37 -0.13
CA ASN A 140 -4.51 1.37 0.21
C ASN A 140 -3.66 0.88 1.39
N ILE A 141 -2.36 1.13 1.37
CA ILE A 141 -1.48 0.78 2.49
C ILE A 141 -1.29 2.03 3.37
N ALA A 142 -2.02 2.04 4.48
CA ALA A 142 -1.87 3.04 5.53
C ALA A 142 -0.73 2.63 6.50
N SER A 143 -0.94 2.70 7.80
CA SER A 143 0.00 2.26 8.85
C SER A 143 -0.70 2.27 10.21
N VAL A 144 -0.24 1.51 11.18
CA VAL A 144 -0.59 1.69 12.59
C VAL A 144 -0.32 3.11 13.07
N ALA A 145 0.67 3.80 12.49
CA ALA A 145 0.95 5.22 12.76
C ALA A 145 -0.18 6.18 12.36
N ALA A 146 -1.21 5.70 11.64
CA ALA A 146 -2.43 6.47 11.40
C ALA A 146 -3.35 6.53 12.64
N THR A 147 -3.20 5.62 13.59
CA THR A 147 -4.08 5.43 14.76
C THR A 147 -3.38 5.74 16.08
N ILE A 148 -2.07 5.48 16.18
CA ILE A 148 -1.27 5.77 17.36
C ILE A 148 -0.15 6.77 17.04
N ALA A 149 0.30 7.50 18.06
CA ALA A 149 1.33 8.52 17.90
C ALA A 149 2.72 7.97 18.23
N PHE A 150 3.66 8.21 17.32
CA PHE A 150 5.07 7.95 17.54
C PHE A 150 5.87 9.27 17.44
N PRO A 151 6.83 9.52 18.36
CA PRO A 151 7.74 10.64 18.21
C PRO A 151 8.43 10.62 16.84
N ALA A 152 8.78 11.79 16.34
CA ALA A 152 9.47 12.01 15.06
C ALA A 152 8.73 11.57 13.78
N LEU A 153 7.53 10.99 13.86
CA LEU A 153 6.74 10.54 12.69
C LEU A 153 5.59 11.49 12.33
N SER A 154 5.70 12.79 12.60
CA SER A 154 4.60 13.74 12.47
C SER A 154 4.00 13.77 11.06
N ALA A 155 4.82 14.02 10.02
CA ALA A 155 4.36 14.10 8.63
C ALA A 155 3.91 12.73 8.11
N TYR A 156 4.65 11.67 8.43
CA TYR A 156 4.29 10.31 8.03
C TYR A 156 2.94 9.88 8.63
N SER A 157 2.77 10.00 9.96
CA SER A 157 1.52 9.66 10.65
C SER A 157 0.33 10.46 10.10
N ALA A 158 0.52 11.78 9.88
CA ALA A 158 -0.51 12.62 9.28
C ALA A 158 -0.89 12.14 7.87
N SER A 159 0.11 11.78 7.02
CA SER A 159 -0.13 11.25 5.68
C SER A 159 -0.90 9.93 5.71
N LYS A 160 -0.56 9.02 6.64
CA LYS A 160 -1.24 7.73 6.76
C LYS A 160 -2.65 7.85 7.36
N SER A 161 -2.88 8.83 8.23
CA SER A 161 -4.23 9.22 8.69
C SER A 161 -5.07 9.81 7.53
N ALA A 162 -4.44 10.58 6.63
CA ALA A 162 -5.11 11.07 5.43
C ALA A 162 -5.51 9.90 4.50
N VAL A 163 -4.65 8.90 4.32
CA VAL A 163 -4.95 7.69 3.52
C VAL A 163 -6.18 6.95 4.07
N ASP A 164 -6.29 6.79 5.42
CA ASP A 164 -7.51 6.22 6.03
C ASP A 164 -8.74 7.04 5.66
N ARG A 165 -8.69 8.35 5.85
CA ARG A 165 -9.84 9.21 5.58
C ARG A 165 -10.26 9.19 4.11
N ILE A 166 -9.30 9.26 3.19
CA ILE A 166 -9.51 9.19 1.74
C ILE A 166 -10.14 7.84 1.37
N THR A 167 -9.69 6.74 1.95
CA THR A 167 -10.26 5.39 1.76
C THR A 167 -11.76 5.36 2.04
N ARG A 168 -12.18 5.92 3.18
CA ARG A 168 -13.60 5.95 3.58
C ARG A 168 -14.45 6.82 2.65
N ILE A 169 -13.91 7.96 2.23
CA ILE A 169 -14.59 8.86 1.28
C ILE A 169 -14.73 8.18 -0.08
N ALA A 170 -13.65 7.59 -0.61
CA ALA A 170 -13.65 6.91 -1.89
C ALA A 170 -14.63 5.72 -1.91
N ALA A 171 -14.72 4.94 -0.81
CA ALA A 171 -15.71 3.87 -0.69
C ALA A 171 -17.15 4.40 -0.77
N MET A 172 -17.44 5.52 -0.12
CA MET A 172 -18.75 6.18 -0.17
C MET A 172 -19.08 6.72 -1.55
N GLU A 173 -18.13 7.38 -2.21
CA GLU A 173 -18.29 7.92 -3.57
C GLU A 173 -18.52 6.80 -4.58
N SER A 174 -17.72 5.73 -4.52
CA SER A 174 -17.89 4.56 -5.39
C SER A 174 -19.30 3.97 -5.27
N GLY A 175 -19.80 3.82 -4.04
CA GLY A 175 -21.17 3.35 -3.80
C GLY A 175 -22.22 4.31 -4.33
N LYS A 176 -22.07 5.62 -4.07
CA LYS A 176 -23.02 6.64 -4.50
C LYS A 176 -23.10 6.78 -6.03
N LEU A 177 -21.97 6.62 -6.71
CA LEU A 177 -21.85 6.73 -8.16
C LEU A 177 -22.08 5.39 -8.89
N GLY A 178 -22.29 4.28 -8.16
CA GLY A 178 -22.51 2.97 -8.75
C GLY A 178 -21.31 2.41 -9.49
N LEU A 179 -20.07 2.73 -9.04
CA LEU A 179 -18.85 2.31 -9.73
C LEU A 179 -18.54 0.82 -9.57
N GLY A 180 -19.11 0.16 -8.57
CA GLY A 180 -18.85 -1.25 -8.29
C GLY A 180 -17.43 -1.53 -7.75
N VAL A 181 -16.73 -0.51 -7.28
CA VAL A 181 -15.36 -0.62 -6.75
C VAL A 181 -15.40 -0.54 -5.23
N ARG A 182 -14.87 -1.56 -4.54
CA ARG A 182 -14.62 -1.50 -3.09
C ARG A 182 -13.31 -0.78 -2.80
N VAL A 183 -13.25 -0.01 -1.73
CA VAL A 183 -12.02 0.67 -1.31
C VAL A 183 -11.80 0.42 0.17
N ASN A 184 -10.67 -0.18 0.52
CA ASN A 184 -10.29 -0.47 1.91
C ASN A 184 -8.82 -0.08 2.13
N CYS A 185 -8.38 0.01 3.37
CA CYS A 185 -6.95 0.10 3.66
C CYS A 185 -6.51 -0.91 4.72
N VAL A 186 -5.21 -1.19 4.75
CA VAL A 186 -4.54 -2.02 5.75
C VAL A 186 -3.66 -1.10 6.60
N TYR A 187 -3.59 -1.37 7.92
CA TYR A 187 -2.65 -0.72 8.83
C TYR A 187 -1.57 -1.74 9.26
N PRO A 188 -0.47 -1.84 8.52
CA PRO A 188 0.65 -2.66 8.98
C PRO A 188 1.23 -2.12 10.29
N GLY A 189 1.60 -3.03 11.20
CA GLY A 189 2.58 -2.76 12.24
C GLY A 189 3.99 -2.66 11.65
N LEU A 190 5.01 -2.54 12.51
CA LEU A 190 6.39 -2.57 12.07
C LEU A 190 6.75 -3.95 11.51
N VAL A 191 7.42 -3.97 10.35
CA VAL A 191 7.88 -5.18 9.65
C VAL A 191 9.40 -5.12 9.56
N PRO A 192 10.13 -6.23 9.75
CA PRO A 192 11.60 -6.27 9.71
C PRO A 192 12.11 -6.29 8.26
N ASN A 193 11.86 -5.20 7.51
CA ASN A 193 12.34 -4.99 6.16
C ASN A 193 13.23 -3.73 6.10
N GLU A 194 13.65 -3.33 4.89
CA GLU A 194 14.54 -2.18 4.69
C GLU A 194 13.97 -0.88 5.28
N MET A 195 12.67 -0.61 5.09
CA MET A 195 12.00 0.58 5.65
C MET A 195 11.99 0.53 7.18
N GLY A 196 11.62 -0.61 7.78
CA GLY A 196 11.60 -0.77 9.24
C GLY A 196 12.98 -0.64 9.87
N ALA A 197 14.01 -1.17 9.21
CA ALA A 197 15.41 -1.02 9.65
C ALA A 197 15.87 0.44 9.49
N GLY A 198 15.50 1.11 8.41
CA GLY A 198 15.75 2.53 8.18
C GLY A 198 15.17 3.39 9.30
N LEU A 199 13.91 3.17 9.65
CA LEU A 199 13.24 3.87 10.75
C LEU A 199 13.97 3.69 12.09
N ALA A 200 14.37 2.47 12.44
CA ALA A 200 15.09 2.22 13.69
C ALA A 200 16.42 2.97 13.73
N ASN A 201 17.14 3.05 12.61
CA ASN A 201 18.38 3.85 12.50
C ASN A 201 18.11 5.35 12.64
N GLU A 202 17.07 5.89 11.99
CA GLU A 202 16.68 7.29 12.07
C GLU A 202 16.29 7.69 13.50
N MET A 203 15.50 6.86 14.19
CA MET A 203 15.12 7.08 15.59
C MET A 203 16.32 7.13 16.53
N THR A 204 17.32 6.28 16.26
CA THR A 204 18.57 6.28 17.01
C THR A 204 19.41 7.53 16.71
N ALA A 205 19.52 7.93 15.44
CA ALA A 205 20.22 9.12 15.03
C ALA A 205 19.62 10.41 15.62
N LEU A 206 18.31 10.42 15.85
CA LEU A 206 17.58 11.52 16.53
C LEU A 206 17.72 11.47 18.07
N GLY A 207 18.45 10.50 18.62
CA GLY A 207 18.65 10.36 20.06
C GLY A 207 17.42 9.89 20.84
N LEU A 208 16.41 9.35 20.17
CA LEU A 208 15.18 8.84 20.79
C LEU A 208 15.38 7.44 21.40
N PHE A 209 16.32 6.68 20.87
CA PHE A 209 16.74 5.37 21.38
C PHE A 209 18.26 5.24 21.39
N PRO A 210 18.83 4.45 22.33
CA PRO A 210 20.28 4.24 22.41
C PRO A 210 20.85 3.43 21.23
N SER A 211 20.04 2.52 20.63
CA SER A 211 20.41 1.72 19.47
C SER A 211 19.20 1.35 18.63
N PRO A 212 19.40 0.93 17.36
CA PRO A 212 18.32 0.40 16.51
C PRO A 212 17.60 -0.81 17.11
N GLU A 213 18.34 -1.68 17.81
CA GLU A 213 17.78 -2.86 18.46
C GLU A 213 16.83 -2.46 19.59
N GLU A 214 17.19 -1.42 20.38
CA GLU A 214 16.31 -0.91 21.43
C GLU A 214 15.09 -0.19 20.87
N ALA A 215 15.21 0.49 19.72
CA ALA A 215 14.07 1.05 19.02
C ALA A 215 13.07 -0.05 18.58
N VAL A 216 13.57 -1.14 17.99
CA VAL A 216 12.76 -2.30 17.62
C VAL A 216 12.15 -2.97 18.87
N ALA A 217 12.93 -3.17 19.93
CA ALA A 217 12.43 -3.75 21.18
C ALA A 217 11.32 -2.90 21.81
N GLY A 218 11.42 -1.55 21.71
CA GLY A 218 10.37 -0.63 22.14
C GLY A 218 9.05 -0.85 21.38
N VAL A 219 9.11 -1.04 20.07
CA VAL A 219 7.93 -1.37 19.24
C VAL A 219 7.35 -2.72 19.61
N VAL A 220 8.20 -3.75 19.78
CA VAL A 220 7.76 -5.10 20.22
C VAL A 220 7.08 -5.04 21.58
N ALA A 221 7.59 -4.21 22.52
CA ALA A 221 6.98 -4.05 23.84
C ALA A 221 5.57 -3.40 23.80
N LEU A 222 5.31 -2.58 22.78
CA LEU A 222 3.99 -1.98 22.53
C LEU A 222 3.04 -2.93 21.78
N THR A 223 3.56 -4.04 21.24
CA THR A 223 2.78 -4.98 20.43
C THR A 223 2.28 -6.13 21.31
N PRO A 224 0.97 -6.27 21.57
CA PRO A 224 0.42 -7.36 22.41
C PRO A 224 0.83 -8.77 21.96
N SER A 225 1.01 -8.99 20.65
CA SER A 225 1.50 -10.26 20.11
C SER A 225 2.97 -10.56 20.44
N GLY A 226 3.72 -9.61 21.03
CA GLY A 226 5.09 -9.79 21.51
C GLY A 226 6.15 -9.96 20.41
N ARG A 227 5.83 -9.62 19.16
CA ARG A 227 6.75 -9.70 18.02
C ARG A 227 6.34 -8.73 16.91
N LEU A 228 7.24 -8.48 15.97
CA LEU A 228 6.91 -7.81 14.71
C LEU A 228 6.10 -8.74 13.80
N ALA A 229 5.33 -8.15 12.89
CA ALA A 229 4.67 -8.89 11.82
C ALA A 229 5.69 -9.33 10.76
N THR A 230 5.40 -10.41 10.05
CA THR A 230 6.09 -10.78 8.82
C THR A 230 5.44 -10.07 7.62
N GLU A 231 6.18 -9.97 6.50
CA GLU A 231 5.61 -9.45 5.25
C GLU A 231 4.46 -10.31 4.73
N ASP A 232 4.53 -11.63 4.93
CA ASP A 232 3.48 -12.57 4.54
C ASP A 232 2.16 -12.30 5.31
N GLU A 233 2.23 -12.03 6.62
CA GLU A 233 1.03 -11.74 7.42
C GLU A 233 0.31 -10.45 6.97
N ILE A 234 1.07 -9.44 6.52
CA ILE A 234 0.49 -8.24 5.93
C ILE A 234 -0.11 -8.55 4.56
N ALA A 235 0.58 -9.33 3.75
CA ALA A 235 0.15 -9.67 2.40
C ALA A 235 -1.08 -10.59 2.38
N ASP A 236 -1.23 -11.49 3.34
CA ASP A 236 -2.43 -12.31 3.51
C ASP A 236 -3.70 -11.45 3.71
N ALA A 237 -3.59 -10.35 4.47
CA ALA A 237 -4.69 -9.41 4.63
C ALA A 237 -5.05 -8.68 3.32
N VAL A 238 -4.05 -8.35 2.50
CA VAL A 238 -4.26 -7.77 1.16
C VAL A 238 -4.96 -8.78 0.25
N VAL A 239 -4.52 -10.04 0.21
CA VAL A 239 -5.17 -11.11 -0.56
C VAL A 239 -6.63 -11.32 -0.11
N PHE A 240 -6.89 -11.34 1.21
CA PHE A 240 -8.25 -11.44 1.73
C PHE A 240 -9.12 -10.28 1.24
N LEU A 241 -8.67 -9.03 1.37
CA LEU A 241 -9.44 -7.86 0.93
C LEU A 241 -9.65 -7.83 -0.59
N ALA A 242 -8.70 -8.38 -1.37
CA ALA A 242 -8.81 -8.51 -2.83
C ALA A 242 -9.84 -9.56 -3.25
N SER A 243 -10.08 -10.58 -2.43
CA SER A 243 -10.92 -11.74 -2.76
C SER A 243 -12.42 -11.48 -2.60
N ASP A 244 -13.24 -12.40 -3.12
CA ASP A 244 -14.69 -12.40 -2.95
C ASP A 244 -15.12 -12.71 -1.50
N ARG A 245 -14.22 -13.21 -0.65
CA ARG A 245 -14.47 -13.39 0.79
C ARG A 245 -14.72 -12.04 1.47
N ALA A 246 -14.13 -10.96 0.94
CA ALA A 246 -14.31 -9.60 1.40
C ALA A 246 -15.36 -8.79 0.59
N ARG A 247 -16.23 -9.45 -0.18
CA ARG A 247 -17.20 -8.78 -1.09
C ARG A 247 -18.13 -7.77 -0.44
N PHE A 248 -18.34 -7.86 0.88
CA PHE A 248 -19.17 -6.93 1.67
C PHE A 248 -18.34 -6.06 2.62
N VAL A 249 -17.01 -6.12 2.51
CA VAL A 249 -16.08 -5.28 3.27
C VAL A 249 -15.72 -4.06 2.41
N ASN A 250 -16.12 -2.86 2.86
CA ASN A 250 -15.91 -1.61 2.13
C ASN A 250 -15.75 -0.44 3.08
N GLY A 251 -14.76 0.42 2.85
CA GLY A 251 -14.51 1.63 3.64
C GLY A 251 -13.87 1.37 5.00
N ILE A 252 -13.21 0.22 5.22
CA ILE A 252 -12.53 -0.06 6.49
C ILE A 252 -11.02 0.17 6.41
N GLY A 253 -10.43 0.44 7.58
CA GLY A 253 -9.01 0.21 7.85
C GLY A 253 -8.87 -1.08 8.65
N LEU A 254 -8.13 -2.05 8.12
CA LEU A 254 -7.86 -3.35 8.73
C LEU A 254 -6.51 -3.33 9.44
N PRO A 255 -6.47 -3.33 10.79
CA PRO A 255 -5.20 -3.44 11.51
C PRO A 255 -4.57 -4.82 11.29
N VAL A 256 -3.27 -4.83 10.95
CA VAL A 256 -2.42 -6.02 10.88
C VAL A 256 -1.13 -5.69 11.63
N ASP A 257 -1.26 -5.46 12.92
CA ASP A 257 -0.30 -4.80 13.79
C ASP A 257 -0.05 -5.55 15.11
N GLY A 258 -0.55 -6.78 15.21
CA GLY A 258 -0.43 -7.59 16.43
C GLY A 258 -1.16 -7.01 17.64
N GLY A 259 -2.13 -6.12 17.43
CA GLY A 259 -2.92 -5.47 18.48
C GLY A 259 -2.33 -4.15 19.00
N MET A 260 -1.30 -3.61 18.35
CA MET A 260 -0.64 -2.39 18.79
C MET A 260 -1.57 -1.16 18.77
N GLY A 261 -2.45 -1.05 17.79
CA GLY A 261 -3.35 0.09 17.57
C GLY A 261 -4.71 -0.02 18.27
N MET A 262 -4.85 -0.91 19.27
CA MET A 262 -6.09 -1.07 20.04
C MET A 262 -6.30 0.07 21.02
#